data_412accae53c19d551f33c885fc93f7ba
#
_entry.id   412accae53c19d551f33c885fc93f7ba
#
_cell.length_a   1.000
_cell.length_b   1.000
_cell.length_c   1.000
_cell.angle_alpha   90.00
_cell.angle_beta   90.00
_cell.angle_gamma   90.00
#
_symmetry.space_group_name_H-M   'P 1'
#
loop_
_entity.id
_entity.type
_entity.pdbx_description
1 polymer ?
#
loop_
_entity_poly.entity_id
_entity_poly.type
_entity_poly.pdbx_seq_one_letter_code
_entity_poly.pdbx_strand_id
1 'polypeptide(L)'
;LHLSSAASDVYKRQVLLTTDPSNMNYLTGYDGWSFYVPQGVILSIDEDQPFWFGRKQDSNGARITTYLNEENIFGYPENLIQSPPLHPYDFVVQMFKDKKWSDKNIGVEMDSYYYTAENHKRLIDNLTSAKFINAHLLINWVRYIKSDNEIKYMKDAGILVKAGMQTAFDSIKEGIKQSTVAGKIQNTLIGGNDETQMGGEYAGLGLI
;
A
#
# COMPACT_ATOMS: atom_id res chain seq x y z
N LEU A 1 -13.55 7.19 -5.28
CA LEU A 1 -12.64 8.24 -4.81
C LEU A 1 -12.31 9.18 -5.98
N HIS A 2 -13.16 10.20 -6.20
CA HIS A 2 -12.71 11.32 -7.03
C HIS A 2 -11.64 12.05 -6.22
N LEU A 3 -10.37 11.79 -6.52
CA LEU A 3 -9.34 12.79 -6.24
C LEU A 3 -9.89 14.06 -6.89
N SER A 4 -10.25 15.06 -6.07
CA SER A 4 -10.92 16.24 -6.59
C SER A 4 -10.15 16.77 -7.79
N SER A 5 -10.83 17.14 -8.86
CA SER A 5 -10.25 17.75 -10.06
C SER A 5 -9.24 18.85 -9.72
N ALA A 6 -9.43 19.54 -8.61
CA ALA A 6 -8.54 20.57 -8.09
C ALA A 6 -7.12 20.04 -7.74
N ALA A 7 -6.96 18.82 -7.18
CA ALA A 7 -5.63 18.30 -6.87
C ALA A 7 -4.89 17.81 -8.12
N SER A 8 -5.61 17.29 -9.13
CA SER A 8 -5.02 16.91 -10.41
C SER A 8 -4.71 18.11 -11.30
N ASP A 9 -5.56 19.16 -11.26
CA ASP A 9 -5.37 20.38 -12.06
C ASP A 9 -4.18 21.23 -11.59
N VAL A 10 -3.96 21.32 -10.28
CA VAL A 10 -2.84 22.12 -9.73
C VAL A 10 -1.49 21.63 -10.23
N TYR A 11 -1.36 20.33 -10.54
CA TYR A 11 -0.08 19.76 -10.96
C TYR A 11 -0.09 19.14 -12.36
N LYS A 12 -1.22 19.19 -13.09
CA LYS A 12 -1.36 18.60 -14.44
C LYS A 12 -0.88 17.14 -14.52
N ARG A 13 -1.05 16.38 -13.47
CA ARG A 13 -0.70 14.96 -13.43
C ARG A 13 -1.84 14.16 -14.02
N GLN A 14 -1.52 13.27 -14.95
CA GLN A 14 -2.51 12.43 -15.63
C GLN A 14 -2.49 11.01 -15.07
N VAL A 15 -1.34 10.60 -14.55
CA VAL A 15 -1.12 9.31 -13.91
C VAL A 15 -0.39 9.52 -12.59
N LEU A 16 -0.75 8.78 -11.57
CA LEU A 16 -0.08 8.78 -10.26
C LEU A 16 0.35 7.36 -9.91
N LEU A 17 1.63 7.19 -9.64
CA LEU A 17 2.20 5.95 -9.12
C LEU A 17 2.55 6.15 -7.65
N THR A 18 1.91 5.38 -6.78
CA THR A 18 2.20 5.34 -5.33
C THR A 18 2.75 3.99 -4.93
N THR A 19 3.70 4.00 -4.00
CA THR A 19 4.34 2.81 -3.45
C THR A 19 4.33 2.80 -1.92
N ASP A 20 3.93 3.90 -1.29
CA ASP A 20 3.75 3.95 0.16
C ASP A 20 2.58 3.04 0.59
N PRO A 21 2.81 2.08 1.51
CA PRO A 21 1.80 1.10 1.91
C PRO A 21 0.52 1.74 2.42
N SER A 22 0.63 2.78 3.21
CA SER A 22 -0.54 3.46 3.77
C SER A 22 -1.35 4.18 2.68
N ASN A 23 -0.67 4.70 1.65
CA ASN A 23 -1.33 5.34 0.51
C ASN A 23 -1.97 4.29 -0.41
N MET A 24 -1.30 3.14 -0.62
CA MET A 24 -1.88 2.00 -1.34
C MET A 24 -3.15 1.51 -0.65
N ASN A 25 -3.11 1.33 0.68
CA ASN A 25 -4.27 0.92 1.47
C ASN A 25 -5.41 1.96 1.36
N TYR A 26 -5.11 3.25 1.54
CA TYR A 26 -6.11 4.31 1.43
C TYR A 26 -6.82 4.33 0.07
N LEU A 27 -6.09 4.07 -1.02
CA LEU A 27 -6.62 4.12 -2.37
C LEU A 27 -7.38 2.87 -2.79
N THR A 28 -7.06 1.71 -2.26
CA THR A 28 -7.58 0.43 -2.76
C THR A 28 -8.10 -0.52 -1.69
N GLY A 29 -7.75 -0.29 -0.42
CA GLY A 29 -7.95 -1.26 0.66
C GLY A 29 -6.83 -2.30 0.76
N TYR A 30 -5.84 -2.29 -0.13
CA TYR A 30 -4.77 -3.28 -0.13
C TYR A 30 -4.05 -3.35 1.22
N ASP A 31 -4.06 -4.53 1.83
CA ASP A 31 -3.45 -4.81 3.12
C ASP A 31 -2.47 -5.99 3.02
N GLY A 32 -1.47 -5.85 2.17
CA GLY A 32 -0.40 -6.83 1.98
C GLY A 32 0.89 -6.40 2.67
N TRP A 33 1.78 -7.36 2.94
CA TRP A 33 3.03 -7.14 3.66
C TRP A 33 4.31 -7.30 2.81
N SER A 34 4.19 -7.49 1.50
CA SER A 34 5.32 -7.85 0.62
C SER A 34 6.19 -6.66 0.20
N PHE A 35 6.47 -5.71 1.11
CA PHE A 35 7.22 -4.47 0.81
C PHE A 35 8.69 -4.67 0.47
N TYR A 36 9.23 -5.87 0.63
CA TYR A 36 10.59 -6.26 0.25
C TYR A 36 10.74 -6.52 -1.26
N VAL A 37 9.64 -6.51 -2.00
CA VAL A 37 9.60 -6.56 -3.47
C VAL A 37 8.81 -5.37 -4.01
N PRO A 38 9.11 -4.88 -5.22
CA PRO A 38 8.37 -3.78 -5.81
C PRO A 38 6.87 -4.07 -5.93
N GLN A 39 6.06 -3.20 -5.38
CA GLN A 39 4.60 -3.18 -5.55
C GLN A 39 4.11 -1.74 -5.53
N GLY A 40 2.92 -1.51 -6.02
CA GLY A 40 2.36 -0.17 -6.06
C GLY A 40 0.92 -0.14 -6.55
N VAL A 41 0.37 1.06 -6.48
CA VAL A 41 -0.94 1.39 -7.03
C VAL A 41 -0.77 2.52 -8.04
N ILE A 42 -1.41 2.37 -9.19
CA ILE A 42 -1.42 3.38 -10.26
C ILE A 42 -2.83 3.91 -10.41
N LEU A 43 -2.98 5.22 -10.38
CA LEU A 43 -4.23 5.90 -10.71
C LEU A 43 -4.05 6.64 -12.03
N SER A 44 -5.08 6.64 -12.86
CA SER A 44 -5.17 7.48 -14.06
C SER A 44 -6.48 8.26 -14.06
N ILE A 45 -6.45 9.49 -14.57
CA ILE A 45 -7.67 10.28 -14.75
C ILE A 45 -8.59 9.72 -15.84
N ASP A 46 -8.06 8.86 -16.71
CA ASP A 46 -8.74 8.25 -17.84
C ASP A 46 -9.38 6.89 -17.48
N GLU A 47 -9.25 6.43 -16.22
CA GLU A 47 -9.69 5.10 -15.78
C GLU A 47 -10.60 5.20 -14.54
N ASP A 48 -11.61 4.34 -14.47
CA ASP A 48 -12.62 4.37 -13.40
C ASP A 48 -12.11 3.81 -12.06
N GLN A 49 -11.12 2.93 -12.10
CA GLN A 49 -10.53 2.31 -10.91
C GLN A 49 -9.00 2.41 -10.95
N PRO A 50 -8.35 2.40 -9.77
CA PRO A 50 -6.91 2.21 -9.68
C PRO A 50 -6.47 0.83 -10.20
N PHE A 51 -5.16 0.70 -10.45
CA PHE A 51 -4.51 -0.56 -10.77
C PHE A 51 -3.52 -0.90 -9.67
N TRP A 52 -3.61 -2.12 -9.15
CA TRP A 52 -2.58 -2.66 -8.28
C TRP A 52 -1.57 -3.46 -9.10
N PHE A 53 -0.29 -3.32 -8.82
CA PHE A 53 0.75 -4.22 -9.32
C PHE A 53 1.65 -4.69 -8.20
N GLY A 54 2.12 -5.91 -8.32
CA GLY A 54 3.02 -6.53 -7.37
C GLY A 54 3.44 -7.91 -7.84
N ARG A 55 4.11 -8.63 -6.98
CA ARG A 55 4.50 -10.02 -7.21
C ARG A 55 3.27 -10.88 -7.45
N LYS A 56 3.35 -11.84 -8.40
CA LYS A 56 2.20 -12.69 -8.77
C LYS A 56 1.61 -13.43 -7.56
N GLN A 57 2.44 -13.93 -6.67
CA GLN A 57 2.00 -14.58 -5.43
C GLN A 57 1.16 -13.64 -4.55
N ASP A 58 1.56 -12.37 -4.45
CA ASP A 58 0.92 -11.37 -3.59
C ASP A 58 -0.38 -10.82 -4.20
N SER A 59 -0.62 -11.05 -5.48
CA SER A 59 -1.90 -10.70 -6.11
C SER A 59 -3.11 -11.41 -5.48
N ASN A 60 -2.90 -12.54 -4.79
CA ASN A 60 -3.96 -13.20 -4.03
C ASN A 60 -4.41 -12.33 -2.84
N GLY A 61 -3.47 -11.68 -2.16
CA GLY A 61 -3.79 -10.70 -1.11
C GLY A 61 -4.55 -9.50 -1.67
N ALA A 62 -4.14 -9.00 -2.84
CA ALA A 62 -4.84 -7.89 -3.49
C ALA A 62 -6.29 -8.25 -3.85
N ARG A 63 -6.56 -9.47 -4.33
CA ARG A 63 -7.92 -9.97 -4.63
C ARG A 63 -8.83 -10.04 -3.41
N ILE A 64 -8.26 -10.33 -2.24
CA ILE A 64 -9.04 -10.50 -1.00
C ILE A 64 -9.28 -9.16 -0.31
N THR A 65 -8.29 -8.26 -0.32
CA THR A 65 -8.32 -7.05 0.51
C THR A 65 -8.78 -5.81 -0.24
N THR A 66 -8.71 -5.80 -1.59
CA THR A 66 -9.09 -4.61 -2.37
C THR A 66 -10.52 -4.69 -2.91
N TYR A 67 -11.06 -3.53 -3.30
CA TYR A 67 -12.32 -3.44 -4.04
C TYR A 67 -12.11 -3.48 -5.57
N LEU A 68 -10.88 -3.73 -6.02
CA LEU A 68 -10.52 -3.69 -7.45
C LEU A 68 -11.10 -4.89 -8.21
N ASN A 69 -11.49 -4.63 -9.45
CA ASN A 69 -11.82 -5.70 -10.37
C ASN A 69 -10.57 -6.54 -10.72
N GLU A 70 -10.77 -7.80 -11.10
CA GLU A 70 -9.66 -8.73 -11.43
C GLU A 70 -8.74 -8.19 -12.52
N GLU A 71 -9.30 -7.52 -13.54
CA GLU A 71 -8.56 -6.89 -14.64
C GLU A 71 -7.68 -5.71 -14.22
N ASN A 72 -7.84 -5.22 -12.98
CA ASN A 72 -7.05 -4.13 -12.41
C ASN A 72 -5.97 -4.62 -11.43
N ILE A 73 -5.80 -5.94 -11.30
CA ILE A 73 -4.80 -6.56 -10.42
C ILE A 73 -3.73 -7.25 -11.28
N PHE A 74 -2.53 -6.68 -11.30
CA PHE A 74 -1.42 -7.09 -12.14
C PHE A 74 -0.30 -7.75 -11.35
N GLY A 75 -0.18 -9.07 -11.48
CA GLY A 75 0.90 -9.83 -10.85
C GLY A 75 2.07 -10.06 -11.80
N TYR A 76 3.23 -9.46 -11.56
CA TYR A 76 4.43 -9.75 -12.34
C TYR A 76 5.03 -11.12 -11.95
N PRO A 77 5.69 -11.81 -12.91
CA PRO A 77 6.24 -13.15 -12.70
C PRO A 77 7.48 -13.15 -11.80
N GLU A 78 7.68 -14.25 -11.08
CA GLU A 78 8.75 -14.45 -10.09
C GLU A 78 10.17 -14.28 -10.65
N ASN A 79 10.38 -14.60 -11.94
CA ASN A 79 11.69 -14.48 -12.58
C ASN A 79 12.20 -13.04 -12.76
N LEU A 80 11.38 -12.04 -12.41
CA LEU A 80 11.82 -10.64 -12.39
C LEU A 80 12.41 -10.24 -11.04
N ILE A 81 12.28 -11.07 -10.00
CA ILE A 81 12.72 -10.74 -8.65
C ILE A 81 14.19 -11.14 -8.47
N GLN A 82 15.03 -10.17 -8.09
CA GLN A 82 16.46 -10.38 -7.81
C GLN A 82 17.21 -11.14 -8.94
N SER A 83 16.83 -10.89 -10.18
CA SER A 83 17.35 -11.60 -11.37
C SER A 83 17.96 -10.65 -12.42
N PRO A 84 18.99 -9.87 -12.10
CA PRO A 84 19.62 -8.97 -13.08
C PRO A 84 20.02 -9.73 -14.37
N PRO A 85 19.84 -9.12 -15.56
CA PRO A 85 19.45 -7.71 -15.77
C PRO A 85 17.94 -7.43 -15.72
N LEU A 86 17.10 -8.42 -15.44
CA LEU A 86 15.63 -8.29 -15.35
C LEU A 86 15.24 -7.55 -14.06
N HIS A 87 14.10 -6.84 -14.12
CA HIS A 87 13.61 -6.08 -12.97
C HIS A 87 12.08 -6.00 -12.98
N PRO A 88 11.37 -6.02 -11.81
CA PRO A 88 9.92 -5.88 -11.74
C PRO A 88 9.37 -4.63 -12.45
N TYR A 89 10.11 -3.53 -12.46
CA TYR A 89 9.70 -2.32 -13.17
C TYR A 89 9.77 -2.43 -14.70
N ASP A 90 10.40 -3.46 -15.28
CA ASP A 90 10.28 -3.75 -16.70
C ASP A 90 8.84 -4.13 -17.04
N PHE A 91 8.18 -4.87 -16.14
CA PHE A 91 6.76 -5.17 -16.25
C PHE A 91 5.88 -3.90 -16.09
N VAL A 92 6.21 -3.04 -15.13
CA VAL A 92 5.50 -1.76 -14.94
C VAL A 92 5.63 -0.88 -16.18
N VAL A 93 6.82 -0.78 -16.77
CA VAL A 93 7.05 -0.08 -18.06
C VAL A 93 6.12 -0.61 -19.14
N GLN A 94 6.00 -1.94 -19.23
CA GLN A 94 5.10 -2.54 -20.23
C GLN A 94 3.62 -2.19 -19.97
N MET A 95 3.18 -2.21 -18.69
CA MET A 95 1.83 -1.74 -18.33
C MET A 95 1.58 -0.29 -18.80
N PHE A 96 2.54 0.61 -18.58
CA PHE A 96 2.42 2.01 -19.01
C PHE A 96 2.30 2.14 -20.54
N LYS A 97 3.04 1.29 -21.29
CA LYS A 97 2.95 1.25 -22.76
C LYS A 97 1.60 0.72 -23.24
N ASP A 98 1.12 -0.37 -22.65
CA ASP A 98 -0.14 -1.02 -23.01
C ASP A 98 -1.34 -0.10 -22.73
N LYS A 99 -1.28 0.65 -21.63
CA LYS A 99 -2.29 1.64 -21.22
C LYS A 99 -2.14 2.99 -21.95
N LYS A 100 -1.16 3.15 -22.84
CA LYS A 100 -0.87 4.40 -23.58
C LYS A 100 -0.55 5.59 -22.66
N TRP A 101 0.19 5.34 -21.57
CA TRP A 101 0.63 6.37 -20.65
C TRP A 101 2.09 6.81 -20.84
N SER A 102 2.73 6.36 -21.93
CA SER A 102 4.16 6.57 -22.19
C SER A 102 4.56 8.03 -22.47
N ASP A 103 3.59 8.91 -22.72
CA ASP A 103 3.78 10.35 -23.00
C ASP A 103 3.09 11.25 -21.97
N LYS A 104 2.58 10.67 -20.89
CA LYS A 104 1.80 11.39 -19.89
C LYS A 104 2.67 12.06 -18.83
N ASN A 105 2.05 13.00 -18.10
CA ASN A 105 2.62 13.53 -16.87
C ASN A 105 2.36 12.55 -15.73
N ILE A 106 3.42 11.93 -15.23
CA ILE A 106 3.38 10.86 -14.22
C ILE A 106 3.88 11.40 -12.89
N GLY A 107 2.99 11.44 -11.90
CA GLY A 107 3.36 11.72 -10.51
C GLY A 107 3.94 10.45 -9.87
N VAL A 108 5.07 10.59 -9.18
CA VAL A 108 5.69 9.49 -8.41
C VAL A 108 6.07 9.96 -7.01
N GLU A 109 5.99 9.08 -6.03
CA GLU A 109 6.38 9.37 -4.65
C GLU A 109 7.91 9.25 -4.49
N MET A 110 8.65 10.27 -4.95
CA MET A 110 10.11 10.22 -5.04
C MET A 110 10.84 10.04 -3.70
N ASP A 111 10.20 10.33 -2.58
CA ASP A 111 10.76 10.18 -1.23
C ASP A 111 10.17 8.99 -0.46
N SER A 112 9.49 8.08 -1.15
CA SER A 112 9.02 6.83 -0.57
C SER A 112 10.15 5.82 -0.43
N TYR A 113 10.28 5.19 0.74
CA TYR A 113 11.24 4.09 0.98
C TYR A 113 11.05 2.89 0.05
N TYR A 114 9.86 2.76 -0.53
CA TYR A 114 9.47 1.66 -1.41
C TYR A 114 9.62 2.01 -2.90
N TYR A 115 10.02 3.24 -3.21
CA TYR A 115 10.31 3.70 -4.56
C TYR A 115 11.81 3.94 -4.74
N THR A 116 12.53 2.90 -5.15
CA THR A 116 13.99 2.96 -5.24
C THR A 116 14.48 3.77 -6.45
N ALA A 117 15.74 4.19 -6.41
CA ALA A 117 16.41 4.84 -7.54
C ALA A 117 16.39 3.95 -8.81
N GLU A 118 16.52 2.62 -8.66
CA GLU A 118 16.47 1.69 -9.79
C GLU A 118 15.05 1.64 -10.39
N ASN A 119 14.00 1.66 -9.54
CA ASN A 119 12.62 1.76 -10.02
C ASN A 119 12.43 2.99 -10.89
N HIS A 120 12.90 4.14 -10.42
CA HIS A 120 12.81 5.41 -11.15
C HIS A 120 13.60 5.35 -12.46
N LYS A 121 14.82 4.86 -12.40
CA LYS A 121 15.70 4.72 -13.57
C LYS A 121 15.05 3.87 -14.67
N ARG A 122 14.45 2.73 -14.33
CA ARG A 122 13.74 1.88 -15.31
C ARG A 122 12.62 2.62 -16.01
N LEU A 123 11.87 3.42 -15.28
CA LEU A 123 10.78 4.22 -15.86
C LEU A 123 11.32 5.29 -16.81
N ILE A 124 12.26 6.13 -16.37
CA ILE A 124 12.76 7.25 -17.20
C ILE A 124 13.53 6.79 -18.43
N ASP A 125 14.29 5.70 -18.33
CA ASP A 125 15.07 5.17 -19.46
C ASP A 125 14.17 4.56 -20.55
N ASN A 126 12.98 4.06 -20.19
CA ASN A 126 12.09 3.33 -21.10
C ASN A 126 10.82 4.09 -21.49
N LEU A 127 10.48 5.16 -20.79
CA LEU A 127 9.33 6.05 -21.06
C LEU A 127 9.82 7.47 -21.33
N THR A 128 10.67 7.62 -22.34
CA THR A 128 11.41 8.85 -22.64
C THR A 128 10.53 10.04 -23.03
N SER A 129 9.28 9.79 -23.43
CA SER A 129 8.31 10.84 -23.74
C SER A 129 7.46 11.26 -22.54
N ALA A 130 7.50 10.49 -21.43
CA ALA A 130 6.78 10.83 -20.22
C ALA A 130 7.51 11.90 -19.40
N LYS A 131 6.73 12.70 -18.69
CA LYS A 131 7.26 13.67 -17.73
C LYS A 131 7.01 13.19 -16.30
N PHE A 132 8.08 12.88 -15.58
CA PHE A 132 8.00 12.48 -14.18
C PHE A 132 8.02 13.69 -13.24
N ILE A 133 7.08 13.72 -12.31
CA ILE A 133 6.86 14.83 -11.38
C ILE A 133 6.83 14.26 -9.96
N ASN A 134 7.55 14.89 -9.04
CA ASN A 134 7.46 14.51 -7.63
C ASN A 134 6.06 14.71 -7.08
N ALA A 135 5.45 13.63 -6.61
CA ALA A 135 4.13 13.58 -6.00
C ALA A 135 4.17 13.20 -4.51
N HIS A 136 5.36 13.26 -3.91
CA HIS A 136 5.53 12.96 -2.49
C HIS A 136 4.54 13.74 -1.63
N LEU A 137 3.94 13.09 -0.65
CA LEU A 137 2.91 13.60 0.24
C LEU A 137 1.56 14.02 -0.41
N LEU A 138 1.35 13.87 -1.72
CA LEU A 138 0.09 14.25 -2.34
C LEU A 138 -1.10 13.50 -1.70
N ILE A 139 -1.00 12.17 -1.62
CA ILE A 139 -2.05 11.33 -1.02
C ILE A 139 -2.12 11.56 0.49
N ASN A 140 -0.99 11.77 1.15
CA ASN A 140 -0.95 12.09 2.58
C ASN A 140 -1.75 13.35 2.90
N TRP A 141 -1.69 14.38 2.07
CA TRP A 141 -2.52 15.59 2.24
C TRP A 141 -4.00 15.32 2.00
N VAL A 142 -4.34 14.50 0.99
CA VAL A 142 -5.75 14.11 0.73
C VAL A 142 -6.34 13.38 1.94
N ARG A 143 -5.61 12.42 2.52
CA ARG A 143 -6.06 11.63 3.68
C ARG A 143 -5.84 12.31 5.04
N TYR A 144 -5.34 13.54 5.05
CA TYR A 144 -5.07 14.27 6.30
C TYR A 144 -6.36 14.57 7.09
N ILE A 145 -7.40 15.01 6.39
CA ILE A 145 -8.73 15.21 6.99
C ILE A 145 -9.51 13.90 6.83
N LYS A 146 -9.87 13.31 8.00
CA LYS A 146 -10.54 12.02 8.07
C LYS A 146 -12.04 12.17 7.91
N SER A 147 -12.65 11.25 7.18
CA SER A 147 -14.11 11.07 7.15
C SER A 147 -14.64 10.48 8.47
N ASP A 148 -15.94 10.54 8.67
CA ASP A 148 -16.59 9.95 9.86
C ASP A 148 -16.34 8.45 9.97
N ASN A 149 -16.33 7.73 8.85
CA ASN A 149 -16.02 6.30 8.82
C ASN A 149 -14.56 6.01 9.22
N GLU A 150 -13.61 6.78 8.71
CA GLU A 150 -12.19 6.65 9.11
C GLU A 150 -12.00 6.95 10.61
N ILE A 151 -12.68 7.97 11.13
CA ILE A 151 -12.67 8.26 12.57
C ILE A 151 -13.25 7.11 13.38
N LYS A 152 -14.32 6.44 12.88
CA LYS A 152 -14.85 5.25 13.52
C LYS A 152 -13.81 4.13 13.57
N TYR A 153 -13.19 3.78 12.43
CA TYR A 153 -12.14 2.75 12.40
C TYR A 153 -10.95 3.08 13.30
N MET A 154 -10.55 4.34 13.39
CA MET A 154 -9.49 4.77 14.30
C MET A 154 -9.88 4.58 15.78
N LYS A 155 -11.14 4.85 16.14
CA LYS A 155 -11.66 4.59 17.50
C LYS A 155 -11.69 3.11 17.80
N ASP A 156 -12.14 2.30 16.84
CA ASP A 156 -12.20 0.84 16.96
C ASP A 156 -10.78 0.25 17.14
N ALA A 157 -9.82 0.70 16.33
CA ALA A 157 -8.40 0.34 16.52
C ALA A 157 -7.86 0.78 17.90
N GLY A 158 -8.29 1.93 18.39
CA GLY A 158 -7.94 2.42 19.73
C GLY A 158 -8.40 1.48 20.86
N ILE A 159 -9.54 0.81 20.71
CA ILE A 159 -10.04 -0.20 21.67
C ILE A 159 -9.08 -1.39 21.73
N LEU A 160 -8.64 -1.90 20.57
CA LEU A 160 -7.66 -3.00 20.49
C LEU A 160 -6.32 -2.61 21.11
N VAL A 161 -5.82 -1.42 20.81
CA VAL A 161 -4.58 -0.90 21.44
C VAL A 161 -4.70 -0.83 22.94
N LYS A 162 -5.84 -0.35 23.47
CA LYS A 162 -6.09 -0.32 24.93
C LYS A 162 -6.06 -1.74 25.53
N ALA A 163 -6.68 -2.72 24.88
CA ALA A 163 -6.64 -4.11 25.33
C ALA A 163 -5.22 -4.68 25.32
N GLY A 164 -4.44 -4.44 24.27
CA GLY A 164 -3.04 -4.83 24.18
C GLY A 164 -2.17 -4.18 25.28
N MET A 165 -2.38 -2.91 25.56
CA MET A 165 -1.70 -2.21 26.67
C MET A 165 -2.08 -2.79 28.02
N GLN A 166 -3.35 -3.11 28.27
CA GLN A 166 -3.78 -3.76 29.52
C GLN A 166 -3.10 -5.13 29.65
N THR A 167 -3.06 -5.92 28.57
CA THR A 167 -2.33 -7.20 28.56
C THR A 167 -0.85 -7.02 28.92
N ALA A 168 -0.21 -5.95 28.45
CA ALA A 168 1.17 -5.64 28.83
C ALA A 168 1.30 -5.39 30.33
N PHE A 169 0.49 -4.51 30.90
CA PHE A 169 0.51 -4.19 32.34
C PHE A 169 0.28 -5.43 33.20
N ASP A 170 -0.67 -6.28 32.85
CA ASP A 170 -1.01 -7.48 33.62
C ASP A 170 0.08 -8.57 33.51
N SER A 171 0.86 -8.54 32.42
CA SER A 171 1.87 -9.56 32.12
C SER A 171 3.27 -9.23 32.62
N ILE A 172 3.61 -7.95 32.74
CA ILE A 172 4.96 -7.53 33.14
C ILE A 172 5.16 -7.79 34.65
N LYS A 173 6.08 -8.72 34.96
CA LYS A 173 6.45 -9.08 36.33
C LYS A 173 7.95 -9.38 36.38
N GLU A 174 8.55 -9.26 37.55
CA GLU A 174 9.93 -9.64 37.75
C GLU A 174 10.18 -11.11 37.33
N GLY A 175 11.26 -11.37 36.61
CA GLY A 175 11.65 -12.68 36.13
C GLY A 175 10.92 -13.21 34.89
N ILE A 176 9.92 -12.49 34.37
CA ILE A 176 9.27 -12.88 33.11
C ILE A 176 10.13 -12.51 31.90
N LYS A 177 10.15 -13.36 30.87
CA LYS A 177 10.86 -13.07 29.62
C LYS A 177 10.10 -12.03 28.80
N GLN A 178 10.82 -11.08 28.19
CA GLN A 178 10.25 -10.08 27.27
C GLN A 178 9.44 -10.74 26.14
N SER A 179 9.95 -11.83 25.56
CA SER A 179 9.26 -12.57 24.49
C SER A 179 7.90 -13.13 24.92
N THR A 180 7.78 -13.55 26.18
CA THR A 180 6.49 -14.03 26.73
C THR A 180 5.48 -12.90 26.80
N VAL A 181 5.89 -11.72 27.23
CA VAL A 181 5.02 -10.52 27.26
C VAL A 181 4.64 -10.11 25.85
N ALA A 182 5.60 -10.03 24.93
CA ALA A 182 5.36 -9.69 23.54
C ALA A 182 4.37 -10.66 22.87
N GLY A 183 4.53 -11.99 23.09
CA GLY A 183 3.60 -12.99 22.57
C GLY A 183 2.17 -12.82 23.06
N LYS A 184 1.97 -12.47 24.34
CA LYS A 184 0.64 -12.20 24.90
C LYS A 184 0.00 -10.95 24.27
N ILE A 185 0.77 -9.87 24.12
CA ILE A 185 0.31 -8.64 23.48
C ILE A 185 -0.10 -8.92 22.04
N GLN A 186 0.74 -9.62 21.28
CA GLN A 186 0.45 -10.00 19.90
C GLN A 186 -0.84 -10.83 19.79
N ASN A 187 -1.01 -11.82 20.69
CA ASN A 187 -2.23 -12.63 20.72
C ASN A 187 -3.48 -11.75 20.92
N THR A 188 -3.43 -10.78 21.84
CA THR A 188 -4.55 -9.86 22.07
C THR A 188 -4.82 -8.96 20.86
N LEU A 189 -3.76 -8.44 20.22
CA LEU A 189 -3.92 -7.51 19.08
C LEU A 189 -4.42 -8.22 17.82
N ILE A 190 -3.98 -9.46 17.56
CA ILE A 190 -4.38 -10.23 16.37
C ILE A 190 -5.73 -10.90 16.60
N GLY A 191 -5.91 -11.58 17.73
CA GLY A 191 -7.13 -12.31 18.04
C GLY A 191 -8.32 -11.43 18.40
N GLY A 192 -8.05 -10.16 18.70
CA GLY A 192 -9.08 -9.25 19.19
C GLY A 192 -9.50 -9.55 20.62
N ASN A 193 -10.63 -9.00 21.00
CA ASN A 193 -11.25 -9.20 22.30
C ASN A 193 -12.72 -9.65 22.09
N ASP A 194 -13.08 -10.80 22.64
CA ASP A 194 -14.44 -11.35 22.54
C ASP A 194 -15.52 -10.39 23.06
N GLU A 195 -15.17 -9.55 24.06
CA GLU A 195 -16.10 -8.55 24.63
C GLU A 195 -16.37 -7.40 23.65
N THR A 196 -15.39 -7.08 22.78
CA THR A 196 -15.50 -5.97 21.84
C THR A 196 -15.90 -6.41 20.44
N GLN A 197 -15.92 -7.71 20.15
CA GLN A 197 -16.06 -8.27 18.79
C GLN A 197 -15.08 -7.64 17.78
N MET A 198 -13.94 -7.15 18.27
CA MET A 198 -12.88 -6.57 17.48
C MET A 198 -11.85 -7.64 17.18
N GLY A 199 -11.51 -7.74 15.96
CA GLY A 199 -10.59 -8.72 15.37
C GLY A 199 -10.98 -8.89 13.91
N GLY A 200 -10.00 -9.00 13.02
CA GLY A 200 -10.27 -9.28 11.62
C GLY A 200 -10.65 -10.74 11.41
N GLU A 201 -11.47 -11.00 10.40
CA GLU A 201 -11.75 -12.36 9.92
C GLU A 201 -10.44 -13.06 9.47
N TYR A 202 -9.51 -12.28 8.97
CA TYR A 202 -8.18 -12.73 8.59
C TYR A 202 -7.16 -12.22 9.61
N ALA A 203 -6.17 -13.05 9.95
CA ALA A 203 -5.02 -12.60 10.71
C ALA A 203 -4.43 -11.38 9.99
N GLY A 204 -4.64 -10.20 10.58
CA GLY A 204 -3.92 -9.03 10.14
C GLY A 204 -2.45 -9.41 10.07
N LEU A 205 -1.75 -9.05 9.01
CA LEU A 205 -0.32 -9.33 8.85
C LEU A 205 0.45 -8.56 9.92
N GLY A 206 0.13 -8.92 11.15
CA GLY A 206 0.97 -8.59 12.29
C GLY A 206 2.32 -9.16 12.00
N LEU A 207 3.29 -8.33 12.05
CA LEU A 207 4.70 -8.63 12.08
C LEU A 207 4.98 -10.07 12.53
N ILE A 208 5.14 -10.96 11.60
CA ILE A 208 5.77 -12.25 11.84
C ILE A 208 7.26 -12.07 11.58
#